data_07aee34f00fcdf55e4fedda8435e472e
#
_entry.id   07aee34f00fcdf55e4fedda8435e472e
#
_cell.length_a   1.000
_cell.length_b   1.000
_cell.length_c   1.000
_cell.angle_alpha   90.00
_cell.angle_beta   90.00
_cell.angle_gamma   90.00
#
_symmetry.space_group_name_H-M   'P 1'
#
loop_
_entity.id
_entity.type
_entity.pdbx_description
1 polymer ?
#
loop_
_entity_poly.entity_id
_entity_poly.type
_entity_poly.pdbx_seq_one_letter_code
_entity_poly.pdbx_strand_id
1 'polypeptide(L)'
;MKIKHATALLPLILLVGCALNGENQIRKLDLKGLCTKEQIFQYEDFSWGMDTEETFNQSSLKFDEKDLGQTQDSAKTYTSEEELSLDNAKANMNLEFSNDQLNQVSFTFYLEKDAKEWIQKEVDELNSLYGDVETTGLDNQTYQWSGEQNTVLQMVVFSKNDEKATVILSVASFEYSIGS
;
A
#
# COMPACT_ATOMS: atom_id res chain seq x y z
N MET A 1 -55.36 -34.19 40.57
CA MET A 1 -53.92 -33.85 40.51
C MET A 1 -53.47 -34.19 39.10
N LYS A 2 -53.34 -33.15 38.22
CA LYS A 2 -52.98 -33.32 36.78
C LYS A 2 -51.56 -32.86 36.58
N ILE A 3 -50.67 -33.79 36.27
CA ILE A 3 -49.26 -33.54 35.98
C ILE A 3 -49.16 -33.11 34.52
N LYS A 4 -48.70 -31.88 34.27
CA LYS A 4 -48.43 -31.37 32.92
C LYS A 4 -46.97 -31.68 32.58
N HIS A 5 -46.74 -32.52 31.59
CA HIS A 5 -45.42 -32.72 31.01
C HIS A 5 -45.08 -31.54 30.10
N ALA A 6 -44.06 -30.80 30.45
CA ALA A 6 -43.46 -29.78 29.59
C ALA A 6 -42.38 -30.46 28.74
N THR A 7 -42.66 -30.55 27.45
CA THR A 7 -41.69 -31.06 26.46
C THR A 7 -40.77 -29.91 26.08
N ALA A 8 -39.51 -29.97 26.51
CA ALA A 8 -38.49 -29.01 26.12
C ALA A 8 -37.99 -29.40 24.72
N LEU A 9 -38.27 -28.54 23.73
CA LEU A 9 -37.67 -28.62 22.40
C LEU A 9 -36.27 -27.99 22.50
N LEU A 10 -35.24 -28.82 22.35
CA LEU A 10 -33.85 -28.32 22.11
C LEU A 10 -33.75 -27.84 20.66
N PRO A 11 -33.29 -26.61 20.40
CA PRO A 11 -32.96 -26.20 19.04
C PRO A 11 -31.63 -26.84 18.62
N LEU A 12 -31.70 -27.66 17.59
CA LEU A 12 -30.56 -28.24 16.89
C LEU A 12 -29.84 -27.10 16.13
N ILE A 13 -28.75 -26.57 16.70
CA ILE A 13 -27.89 -25.60 16.01
C ILE A 13 -27.09 -26.38 14.97
N LEU A 14 -27.54 -26.31 13.72
CA LEU A 14 -26.75 -26.71 12.56
C LEU A 14 -25.58 -25.72 12.42
N LEU A 15 -24.41 -26.13 12.90
CA LEU A 15 -23.13 -25.51 12.54
C LEU A 15 -22.89 -25.79 11.04
N VAL A 16 -23.35 -24.86 10.20
CA VAL A 16 -22.90 -24.80 8.82
C VAL A 16 -21.43 -24.35 8.88
N GLY A 17 -20.55 -25.34 8.85
CA GLY A 17 -19.12 -25.10 8.64
C GLY A 17 -18.95 -24.48 7.25
N CYS A 18 -18.78 -23.16 7.19
CA CYS A 18 -18.20 -22.53 6.02
C CYS A 18 -16.78 -23.08 5.89
N ALA A 19 -16.60 -24.05 4.98
CA ALA A 19 -15.28 -24.37 4.46
C ALA A 19 -14.78 -23.08 3.78
N LEU A 20 -13.93 -22.36 4.48
CA LEU A 20 -13.13 -21.29 3.90
C LEU A 20 -12.19 -21.97 2.90
N ASN A 21 -12.59 -22.04 1.64
CA ASN A 21 -11.67 -22.21 0.54
C ASN A 21 -10.76 -20.98 0.58
N GLY A 22 -9.59 -21.15 1.16
CA GLY A 22 -8.53 -20.15 1.17
C GLY A 22 -7.91 -20.02 -0.22
N GLU A 23 -8.64 -19.47 -1.18
CA GLU A 23 -8.00 -18.72 -2.25
C GLU A 23 -7.45 -17.48 -1.57
N ASN A 24 -6.13 -17.36 -1.51
CA ASN A 24 -5.44 -16.14 -1.11
C ASN A 24 -5.94 -15.02 -2.03
N GLN A 25 -6.98 -14.30 -1.59
CA GLN A 25 -7.44 -13.12 -2.32
C GLN A 25 -6.34 -12.08 -2.18
N ILE A 26 -5.62 -11.84 -3.29
CA ILE A 26 -4.64 -10.77 -3.35
C ILE A 26 -5.35 -9.47 -2.97
N ARG A 27 -4.84 -8.80 -1.95
CA ARG A 27 -5.40 -7.53 -1.47
C ARG A 27 -5.29 -6.47 -2.56
N LYS A 28 -6.37 -5.74 -2.80
CA LYS A 28 -6.34 -4.64 -3.78
C LYS A 28 -5.83 -3.37 -3.13
N LEU A 29 -4.93 -2.69 -3.84
CA LEU A 29 -4.52 -1.34 -3.51
C LEU A 29 -5.66 -0.38 -3.88
N ASP A 30 -6.14 0.40 -2.91
CA ASP A 30 -7.14 1.43 -3.13
C ASP A 30 -6.44 2.79 -3.30
N LEU A 31 -6.41 3.30 -4.52
CA LEU A 31 -5.80 4.60 -4.82
C LEU A 31 -6.48 5.75 -4.08
N LYS A 32 -7.79 5.65 -3.81
CA LYS A 32 -8.52 6.68 -3.04
C LYS A 32 -8.11 6.73 -1.58
N GLY A 33 -7.63 5.60 -1.05
CA GLY A 33 -7.13 5.48 0.31
C GLY A 33 -5.72 6.04 0.51
N LEU A 34 -5.05 6.54 -0.55
CA LEU A 34 -3.71 7.12 -0.43
C LEU A 34 -3.70 8.57 0.05
N CYS A 35 -4.86 9.16 0.33
CA CYS A 35 -4.97 10.55 0.76
C CYS A 35 -6.09 10.72 1.78
N THR A 36 -5.84 11.45 2.86
CA THR A 36 -6.86 11.81 3.84
C THR A 36 -7.76 12.92 3.32
N LYS A 37 -8.84 13.22 4.07
CA LYS A 37 -9.72 14.37 3.79
C LYS A 37 -9.02 15.71 3.93
N GLU A 38 -7.98 15.76 4.74
CA GLU A 38 -7.12 16.92 4.98
C GLU A 38 -6.03 17.08 3.92
N GLN A 39 -6.08 16.30 2.84
CA GLN A 39 -5.11 16.28 1.74
C GLN A 39 -3.69 15.86 2.16
N ILE A 40 -3.56 15.01 3.16
CA ILE A 40 -2.30 14.41 3.59
C ILE A 40 -2.16 13.07 2.86
N PHE A 41 -1.11 12.87 2.08
CA PHE A 41 -0.81 11.58 1.50
C PHE A 41 -0.26 10.63 2.55
N GLN A 42 -0.89 9.46 2.66
CA GLN A 42 -0.53 8.37 3.57
C GLN A 42 -1.11 7.05 3.05
N TYR A 43 -0.74 5.94 3.66
CA TYR A 43 -1.33 4.64 3.34
C TYR A 43 -2.11 4.11 4.55
N GLU A 44 -3.41 3.86 4.36
CA GLU A 44 -4.32 3.37 5.40
C GLU A 44 -4.24 4.20 6.70
N ASP A 45 -4.13 3.51 7.85
CA ASP A 45 -4.06 4.13 9.16
C ASP A 45 -2.62 4.45 9.61
N PHE A 46 -1.62 4.31 8.71
CA PHE A 46 -0.24 4.65 9.05
C PHE A 46 -0.08 6.15 9.19
N SER A 47 0.40 6.58 10.35
CA SER A 47 0.79 7.97 10.55
C SER A 47 2.30 8.14 10.35
N TRP A 48 2.70 9.24 9.73
CA TRP A 48 4.10 9.55 9.55
C TRP A 48 4.81 9.70 10.90
N GLY A 49 6.03 9.18 10.98
CA GLY A 49 6.83 9.19 12.21
C GLY A 49 6.53 8.05 13.19
N MET A 50 5.59 7.16 12.89
CA MET A 50 5.41 5.92 13.65
C MET A 50 6.71 5.12 13.68
N ASP A 51 7.00 4.47 14.80
CA ASP A 51 8.11 3.54 14.86
C ASP A 51 7.77 2.19 14.20
N THR A 52 8.78 1.33 14.07
CA THR A 52 8.64 0.03 13.42
C THR A 52 7.61 -0.86 14.13
N GLU A 53 7.60 -0.87 15.47
CA GLU A 53 6.70 -1.71 16.27
C GLU A 53 5.25 -1.25 16.13
N GLU A 54 4.99 0.06 16.22
CA GLU A 54 3.66 0.65 16.04
C GLU A 54 3.14 0.37 14.64
N THR A 55 3.96 0.56 13.60
CA THR A 55 3.59 0.34 12.20
C THR A 55 3.21 -1.13 11.95
N PHE A 56 3.99 -2.08 12.46
CA PHE A 56 3.70 -3.50 12.28
C PHE A 56 2.46 -3.95 13.05
N ASN A 57 2.23 -3.39 14.24
CA ASN A 57 1.03 -3.69 15.03
C ASN A 57 -0.27 -3.17 14.37
N GLN A 58 -0.18 -2.11 13.58
CA GLN A 58 -1.33 -1.58 12.81
C GLN A 58 -1.56 -2.32 11.50
N SER A 59 -0.50 -2.87 10.91
CA SER A 59 -0.62 -3.60 9.65
C SER A 59 -1.24 -4.99 9.84
N SER A 60 -2.06 -5.40 8.88
CA SER A 60 -2.49 -6.79 8.74
C SER A 60 -1.50 -7.64 7.92
N LEU A 61 -0.51 -7.00 7.29
CA LEU A 61 0.53 -7.66 6.49
C LEU A 61 1.73 -8.00 7.36
N LYS A 62 2.49 -9.01 6.95
CA LYS A 62 3.79 -9.36 7.52
C LYS A 62 4.89 -8.77 6.67
N PHE A 63 6.00 -8.44 7.30
CA PHE A 63 7.13 -7.79 6.67
C PHE A 63 8.44 -8.49 7.01
N ASP A 64 9.30 -8.58 6.00
CA ASP A 64 10.70 -9.00 6.15
C ASP A 64 11.62 -7.79 5.99
N GLU A 65 12.63 -7.69 6.86
CA GLU A 65 13.68 -6.67 6.73
C GLU A 65 14.52 -6.94 5.49
N LYS A 66 14.70 -5.92 4.66
CA LYS A 66 15.49 -5.98 3.44
C LYS A 66 16.89 -5.42 3.70
N ASP A 67 17.89 -6.24 3.58
CA ASP A 67 19.27 -5.77 3.55
C ASP A 67 19.57 -5.16 2.17
N LEU A 68 19.50 -3.84 2.09
CA LEU A 68 19.84 -3.08 0.89
C LEU A 68 21.33 -2.72 0.81
N GLY A 69 22.16 -3.27 1.70
CA GLY A 69 23.58 -2.93 1.79
C GLY A 69 23.82 -1.46 2.18
N GLN A 70 22.84 -0.84 2.83
CA GLN A 70 22.94 0.55 3.27
C GLN A 70 23.97 0.66 4.39
N THR A 71 24.89 1.60 4.24
CA THR A 71 25.97 1.87 5.22
C THR A 71 25.52 2.76 6.38
N GLN A 72 24.27 3.20 6.40
CA GLN A 72 23.69 4.01 7.46
C GLN A 72 22.78 3.17 8.34
N ASP A 73 23.17 2.98 9.60
CA ASP A 73 22.38 2.27 10.62
C ASP A 73 21.00 2.92 10.91
N SER A 74 20.77 4.12 10.37
CA SER A 74 19.53 4.91 10.58
C SER A 74 18.43 4.66 9.57
N ALA A 75 18.71 4.00 8.45
CA ALA A 75 17.72 3.75 7.40
C ALA A 75 17.41 2.25 7.30
N LYS A 76 16.14 1.89 7.40
CA LYS A 76 15.67 0.51 7.30
C LYS A 76 14.55 0.40 6.28
N THR A 77 14.53 -0.69 5.54
CA THR A 77 13.46 -1.01 4.60
C THR A 77 12.90 -2.39 4.90
N TYR A 78 11.58 -2.49 4.94
CA TYR A 78 10.86 -3.73 5.12
C TYR A 78 9.95 -3.98 3.92
N THR A 79 9.84 -5.23 3.48
CA THR A 79 9.01 -5.62 2.34
C THR A 79 7.92 -6.57 2.79
N SER A 80 6.69 -6.38 2.31
CA SER A 80 5.59 -7.29 2.60
C SER A 80 5.86 -8.70 2.05
N GLU A 81 5.54 -9.72 2.85
CA GLU A 81 5.55 -11.12 2.39
C GLU A 81 4.45 -11.37 1.33
N GLU A 82 3.35 -10.63 1.43
CA GLU A 82 2.19 -10.78 0.57
C GLU A 82 2.19 -9.72 -0.53
N GLU A 83 1.72 -10.11 -1.72
CA GLU A 83 1.53 -9.18 -2.83
C GLU A 83 0.20 -8.43 -2.70
N LEU A 84 0.20 -7.16 -3.12
CA LEU A 84 -1.00 -6.40 -3.40
C LEU A 84 -1.25 -6.34 -4.90
N SER A 85 -2.42 -5.91 -5.31
CA SER A 85 -2.72 -5.70 -6.74
C SER A 85 -3.36 -4.34 -6.98
N LEU A 86 -2.96 -3.71 -8.07
CA LEU A 86 -3.65 -2.57 -8.66
C LEU A 86 -4.03 -2.97 -10.09
N ASP A 87 -5.32 -2.97 -10.37
CA ASP A 87 -5.87 -3.60 -11.57
C ASP A 87 -5.41 -5.07 -11.69
N ASN A 88 -4.63 -5.39 -12.73
CA ASN A 88 -4.08 -6.73 -12.95
C ASN A 88 -2.57 -6.80 -12.65
N ALA A 89 -1.96 -5.69 -12.25
CA ALA A 89 -0.56 -5.65 -11.86
C ALA A 89 -0.40 -5.99 -10.37
N LYS A 90 0.66 -6.72 -10.04
CA LYS A 90 1.00 -7.10 -8.68
C LYS A 90 2.16 -6.28 -8.17
N ALA A 91 2.15 -5.96 -6.88
CA ALA A 91 3.20 -5.22 -6.21
C ALA A 91 3.54 -5.82 -4.85
N ASN A 92 4.79 -5.68 -4.44
CA ASN A 92 5.17 -5.75 -3.04
C ASN A 92 5.12 -4.36 -2.43
N MET A 93 4.62 -4.27 -1.20
CA MET A 93 4.68 -3.04 -0.42
C MET A 93 6.02 -2.97 0.30
N ASN A 94 6.64 -1.79 0.28
CA ASN A 94 7.83 -1.53 1.06
C ASN A 94 7.54 -0.39 2.04
N LEU A 95 8.07 -0.54 3.26
CA LEU A 95 8.05 0.48 4.31
C LEU A 95 9.48 0.97 4.50
N GLU A 96 9.68 2.29 4.48
CA GLU A 96 10.98 2.89 4.71
C GLU A 96 10.94 3.72 6.00
N PHE A 97 11.95 3.49 6.84
CA PHE A 97 12.11 4.17 8.11
C PHE A 97 13.44 4.92 8.12
N SER A 98 13.43 6.12 8.68
CA SER A 98 14.62 6.91 9.01
C SER A 98 14.64 7.15 10.51
N ASN A 99 15.73 6.77 11.20
CA ASN A 99 15.82 6.87 12.66
C ASN A 99 14.65 6.24 13.40
N ASP A 100 14.20 5.06 12.92
CA ASP A 100 13.03 4.33 13.41
C ASP A 100 11.70 5.09 13.27
N GLN A 101 11.61 6.02 12.33
CA GLN A 101 10.40 6.76 12.01
C GLN A 101 9.96 6.47 10.58
N LEU A 102 8.71 6.05 10.38
CA LEU A 102 8.13 5.79 9.07
C LEU A 102 8.09 7.08 8.25
N ASN A 103 8.73 7.06 7.09
CA ASN A 103 8.81 8.21 6.19
C ASN A 103 8.30 7.95 4.77
N GLN A 104 8.23 6.68 4.35
CA GLN A 104 7.73 6.33 3.03
C GLN A 104 7.05 4.96 3.04
N VAL A 105 5.97 4.86 2.27
CA VAL A 105 5.33 3.61 1.87
C VAL A 105 5.34 3.55 0.35
N SER A 106 5.86 2.47 -0.23
CA SER A 106 5.96 2.33 -1.68
C SER A 106 5.46 0.97 -2.17
N PHE A 107 5.01 0.95 -3.43
CA PHE A 107 4.51 -0.22 -4.13
C PHE A 107 5.29 -0.39 -5.42
N THR A 108 5.99 -1.51 -5.58
CA THR A 108 6.80 -1.78 -6.77
C THR A 108 6.10 -2.77 -7.68
N PHE A 109 5.74 -2.30 -8.88
CA PHE A 109 5.08 -3.07 -9.93
C PHE A 109 6.10 -3.45 -11.01
N TYR A 110 6.09 -4.71 -11.43
CA TYR A 110 6.87 -5.20 -12.56
C TYR A 110 5.94 -5.51 -13.72
N LEU A 111 5.86 -4.60 -14.69
CA LEU A 111 4.98 -4.71 -15.85
C LEU A 111 5.73 -5.41 -16.98
N GLU A 112 5.23 -6.57 -17.41
CA GLU A 112 5.84 -7.39 -18.45
C GLU A 112 5.15 -7.24 -19.82
N LYS A 113 4.02 -6.54 -19.86
CA LYS A 113 3.24 -6.22 -21.06
C LYS A 113 2.38 -4.98 -20.82
N ASP A 114 1.98 -4.33 -21.91
CA ASP A 114 1.04 -3.21 -21.93
C ASP A 114 1.41 -2.07 -20.94
N ALA A 115 2.72 -1.91 -20.63
CA ALA A 115 3.19 -1.01 -19.57
C ALA A 115 2.77 0.44 -19.82
N LYS A 116 2.88 0.91 -21.07
CA LYS A 116 2.51 2.28 -21.44
C LYS A 116 1.03 2.57 -21.21
N GLU A 117 0.16 1.65 -21.61
CA GLU A 117 -1.29 1.82 -21.43
C GLU A 117 -1.67 1.78 -19.96
N TRP A 118 -1.07 0.86 -19.19
CA TRP A 118 -1.28 0.77 -17.74
C TRP A 118 -0.83 2.05 -17.04
N ILE A 119 0.37 2.56 -17.32
CA ILE A 119 0.90 3.80 -16.72
C ILE A 119 -0.01 4.98 -17.04
N GLN A 120 -0.42 5.15 -18.31
CA GLN A 120 -1.30 6.24 -18.69
C GLN A 120 -2.63 6.19 -17.95
N LYS A 121 -3.23 4.99 -17.85
CA LYS A 121 -4.48 4.78 -17.12
C LYS A 121 -4.36 5.16 -15.65
N GLU A 122 -3.30 4.71 -14.96
CA GLU A 122 -3.12 5.01 -13.55
C GLU A 122 -2.83 6.51 -13.31
N VAL A 123 -2.08 7.17 -14.21
CA VAL A 123 -1.86 8.62 -14.15
C VAL A 123 -3.18 9.37 -14.33
N ASP A 124 -4.03 8.97 -15.29
CA ASP A 124 -5.34 9.60 -15.52
C ASP A 124 -6.27 9.40 -14.30
N GLU A 125 -6.24 8.23 -13.66
CA GLU A 125 -7.01 7.96 -12.44
C GLU A 125 -6.51 8.83 -11.28
N LEU A 126 -5.20 8.90 -11.05
CA LEU A 126 -4.60 9.73 -10.00
C LEU A 126 -4.88 11.22 -10.23
N ASN A 127 -4.83 11.70 -11.48
CA ASN A 127 -5.21 13.09 -11.84
C ASN A 127 -6.69 13.36 -11.52
N SER A 128 -7.56 12.40 -11.78
CA SER A 128 -8.98 12.51 -11.44
C SER A 128 -9.23 12.59 -9.92
N LEU A 129 -8.38 11.95 -9.14
CA LEU A 129 -8.50 11.91 -7.67
C LEU A 129 -7.85 13.11 -7.00
N TYR A 130 -6.67 13.54 -7.48
CA TYR A 130 -5.78 14.45 -6.76
C TYR A 130 -5.42 15.72 -7.52
N GLY A 131 -5.97 15.90 -8.73
CA GLY A 131 -5.68 17.04 -9.59
C GLY A 131 -4.55 16.77 -10.56
N ASP A 132 -4.27 17.78 -11.39
CA ASP A 132 -3.26 17.65 -12.44
C ASP A 132 -1.86 17.42 -11.87
N VAL A 133 -1.18 16.42 -12.42
CA VAL A 133 0.15 16.03 -12.01
C VAL A 133 1.21 17.06 -12.38
N GLU A 134 2.17 17.26 -11.49
CA GLU A 134 3.44 17.89 -11.82
C GLU A 134 4.40 16.83 -12.37
N THR A 135 4.88 17.00 -13.61
CA THR A 135 5.90 16.11 -14.19
C THR A 135 7.28 16.66 -13.91
N THR A 136 8.12 15.83 -13.30
CA THR A 136 9.51 16.18 -13.00
C THR A 136 10.45 15.14 -13.62
N GLY A 137 11.70 15.57 -13.90
CA GLY A 137 12.72 14.70 -14.49
C GLY A 137 13.03 15.02 -15.94
N LEU A 138 14.21 14.58 -16.40
CA LEU A 138 14.73 14.85 -17.76
C LEU A 138 13.92 14.17 -18.86
N ASP A 139 13.20 13.08 -18.53
CA ASP A 139 12.47 12.23 -19.49
C ASP A 139 10.98 12.09 -19.14
N ASN A 140 10.40 12.97 -18.32
CA ASN A 140 9.00 12.90 -17.85
C ASN A 140 8.60 11.52 -17.27
N GLN A 141 9.52 10.91 -16.54
CA GLN A 141 9.29 9.58 -15.95
C GLN A 141 8.91 9.63 -14.47
N THR A 142 8.77 10.84 -13.91
CA THR A 142 8.32 11.05 -12.54
C THR A 142 7.08 11.94 -12.54
N TYR A 143 6.01 11.42 -11.97
CA TYR A 143 4.75 12.10 -11.75
C TYR A 143 4.62 12.37 -10.26
N GLN A 144 4.25 13.59 -9.87
CA GLN A 144 4.15 13.97 -8.47
C GLN A 144 2.89 14.77 -8.19
N TRP A 145 2.22 14.43 -7.10
CA TRP A 145 1.11 15.17 -6.51
C TRP A 145 1.54 15.63 -5.12
N SER A 146 1.42 16.93 -4.86
CA SER A 146 1.78 17.54 -3.59
C SER A 146 0.58 17.58 -2.65
N GLY A 147 0.78 17.15 -1.40
CA GLY A 147 -0.22 17.18 -0.34
C GLY A 147 0.11 18.18 0.75
N GLU A 148 -0.76 18.26 1.75
CA GLU A 148 -0.52 19.03 2.95
C GLU A 148 0.56 18.38 3.84
N GLN A 149 1.07 19.13 4.82
CA GLN A 149 2.08 18.67 5.79
C GLN A 149 3.35 18.08 5.14
N ASN A 150 3.81 18.68 4.03
CA ASN A 150 4.99 18.22 3.30
C ASN A 150 4.91 16.75 2.86
N THR A 151 3.71 16.26 2.54
CA THR A 151 3.52 14.92 2.00
C THR A 151 3.42 14.94 0.49
N VAL A 152 3.80 13.84 -0.13
CA VAL A 152 3.74 13.67 -1.59
C VAL A 152 3.25 12.28 -1.95
N LEU A 153 2.58 12.19 -3.09
CA LEU A 153 2.38 10.96 -3.84
C LEU A 153 3.24 11.04 -5.10
N GLN A 154 4.03 10.03 -5.36
CA GLN A 154 4.88 9.95 -6.54
C GLN A 154 4.66 8.64 -7.30
N MET A 155 4.73 8.72 -8.63
CA MET A 155 4.88 7.57 -9.50
C MET A 155 6.17 7.74 -10.30
N VAL A 156 7.13 6.85 -10.09
CA VAL A 156 8.40 6.82 -10.82
C VAL A 156 8.40 5.64 -11.78
N VAL A 157 8.70 5.90 -13.04
CA VAL A 157 8.65 4.91 -14.11
C VAL A 157 10.05 4.65 -14.65
N PHE A 158 10.47 3.40 -14.63
CA PHE A 158 11.70 2.91 -15.26
C PHE A 158 11.32 2.05 -16.46
N SER A 159 11.09 2.70 -17.60
CA SER A 159 10.70 1.98 -18.84
C SER A 159 11.89 1.28 -19.47
N LYS A 160 11.69 0.01 -19.85
CA LYS A 160 12.60 -0.71 -20.76
C LYS A 160 12.18 -0.51 -22.21
N ASN A 161 10.87 -0.43 -22.46
CA ASN A 161 10.23 -0.14 -23.75
C ASN A 161 8.73 0.12 -23.48
N ASP A 162 7.92 0.28 -24.54
CA ASP A 162 6.46 0.53 -24.41
C ASP A 162 5.70 -0.63 -23.74
N GLU A 163 6.24 -1.86 -23.80
CA GLU A 163 5.61 -3.06 -23.26
C GLU A 163 5.98 -3.30 -21.78
N LYS A 164 7.22 -2.96 -21.38
CA LYS A 164 7.79 -3.36 -20.10
C LYS A 164 8.33 -2.18 -19.31
N ALA A 165 7.95 -2.14 -18.05
CA ALA A 165 8.44 -1.13 -17.11
C ALA A 165 8.50 -1.69 -15.68
N THR A 166 9.34 -1.06 -14.86
CA THR A 166 9.19 -1.09 -13.39
C THR A 166 8.58 0.23 -12.97
N VAL A 167 7.49 0.19 -12.22
CA VAL A 167 6.81 1.37 -11.70
C VAL A 167 6.83 1.33 -10.18
N ILE A 168 7.26 2.44 -9.57
CA ILE A 168 7.20 2.62 -8.13
C ILE A 168 6.18 3.71 -7.85
N LEU A 169 5.08 3.34 -7.18
CA LEU A 169 4.10 4.26 -6.62
C LEU A 169 4.41 4.43 -5.15
N SER A 170 4.57 5.65 -4.66
CA SER A 170 4.92 5.89 -3.26
C SER A 170 4.18 7.08 -2.67
N VAL A 171 3.88 6.99 -1.39
CA VAL A 171 3.50 8.13 -0.54
C VAL A 171 4.63 8.36 0.46
N ALA A 172 4.98 9.62 0.71
CA ALA A 172 6.09 9.96 1.59
C ALA A 172 5.84 11.27 2.34
N SER A 173 6.50 11.41 3.49
CA SER A 173 6.59 12.66 4.24
C SER A 173 8.03 13.15 4.30
N PHE A 174 8.26 14.38 3.82
CA PHE A 174 9.59 15.01 3.88
C PHE A 174 9.97 15.46 5.28
N GLU A 175 9.01 15.57 6.20
CA GLU A 175 9.30 15.94 7.59
C GLU A 175 10.16 14.88 8.31
N TYR A 176 9.95 13.60 7.96
CA TYR A 176 10.66 12.45 8.56
C TYR A 176 11.73 11.86 7.64
N SER A 177 12.03 12.51 6.52
CA SER A 177 13.11 12.11 5.63
C SER A 177 14.48 12.44 6.22
N ILE A 178 15.51 11.70 5.82
CA ILE A 178 16.88 11.85 6.31
C ILE A 178 17.37 13.30 6.16
N GLY A 179 17.66 13.97 7.27
CA GLY A 179 18.43 15.23 7.25
C GLY A 179 17.72 16.48 7.75
N SER A 180 16.71 16.35 8.61
CA SER A 180 16.25 17.50 9.41
C SER A 180 17.07 17.68 10.66
#